data_cebe75fe474ea991fa34cf299dfc6059
#
_entry.id   cebe75fe474ea991fa34cf299dfc6059
#
_cell.length_a   1.000
_cell.length_b   1.000
_cell.length_c   1.000
_cell.angle_alpha   90.00
_cell.angle_beta   90.00
_cell.angle_gamma   90.00
#
_symmetry.space_group_name_H-M   'P 1'
#
loop_
_entity.id
_entity.type
_entity.pdbx_description
1 polymer ?
#
loop_
_entity_poly.entity_id
_entity_poly.type
_entity_poly.pdbx_seq_one_letter_code
_entity_poly.pdbx_strand_id
1 'polypeptide(L)'
;MSTLSGDTLRLTLFGRSHGPSVGMTLSGLPAGEPVSLPALQDFLGRRAPGRSPLATARREADIPRFLSGIKDGVTTGEDITAIIENTDVKSNDYPSLITVPRPGHADYTAYVKYGRIEPGGGPFSGRLTAPLCVAGGLCLQILRRRGITVLSRILSIGEVDDQGDLTAPTCEKAFPVVDDAQGEAMARAILQAKAQGDSLGGVIQCRVLGLPAGLGGPLFDGLESRLSAALFAIPAVKGVDFGSGFDAARLRGSENNDPFALETGRVVTTTNHCGGILGGISTGMPLEIRVAVKPTPSIALPQRSVDLKAMAPTTLQITGRHDPCIVPRAVPCVEAAAALVLCNALLSNGKEPPHGTD
;
A
#
# COMPACT_ATOMS: atom_id res chain seq x y z
N MET A 1 -13.29 -12.90 -0.02
CA MET A 1 -11.92 -13.14 -0.48
C MET A 1 -11.64 -12.19 -1.62
N SER A 2 -10.42 -11.63 -1.67
CA SER A 2 -9.93 -10.76 -2.75
C SER A 2 -8.65 -11.35 -3.30
N THR A 3 -8.50 -11.41 -4.62
CA THR A 3 -7.37 -12.06 -5.27
C THR A 3 -6.70 -11.11 -6.26
N LEU A 4 -5.39 -10.99 -6.15
CA LEU A 4 -4.50 -10.38 -7.14
C LEU A 4 -3.81 -11.52 -7.89
N SER A 5 -3.98 -11.59 -9.20
CA SER A 5 -3.35 -12.60 -10.05
C SER A 5 -2.34 -11.93 -10.98
N GLY A 6 -1.11 -12.41 -10.96
CA GLY A 6 -0.07 -12.13 -11.93
C GLY A 6 0.22 -13.37 -12.78
N ASP A 7 1.27 -13.31 -13.59
CA ASP A 7 1.66 -14.40 -14.49
C ASP A 7 2.34 -15.55 -13.73
N THR A 8 2.97 -15.24 -12.62
CA THR A 8 3.66 -16.20 -11.74
C THR A 8 3.08 -16.21 -10.34
N LEU A 9 2.87 -15.02 -9.74
CA LEU A 9 2.37 -14.91 -8.38
C LEU A 9 0.86 -14.73 -8.34
N ARG A 10 0.23 -15.40 -7.36
CA ARG A 10 -1.18 -15.21 -7.05
C ARG A 10 -1.33 -14.99 -5.56
N LEU A 11 -1.90 -13.84 -5.16
CA LEU A 11 -2.19 -13.51 -3.77
C LEU A 11 -3.70 -13.53 -3.53
N THR A 12 -4.14 -14.31 -2.55
CA THR A 12 -5.52 -14.29 -2.05
C THR A 12 -5.54 -13.79 -0.61
N LEU A 13 -6.31 -12.72 -0.35
CA LEU A 13 -6.55 -12.20 0.99
C LEU A 13 -7.91 -12.67 1.51
N PHE A 14 -7.96 -13.07 2.78
CA PHE A 14 -9.17 -13.56 3.43
C PHE A 14 -9.30 -13.09 4.88
N GLY A 15 -10.48 -13.31 5.48
CA GLY A 15 -10.80 -12.88 6.83
C GLY A 15 -11.54 -11.54 6.88
N ARG A 16 -11.78 -11.02 8.10
CA ARG A 16 -12.51 -9.79 8.39
C ARG A 16 -11.95 -9.11 9.63
N SER A 17 -12.11 -7.79 9.74
CA SER A 17 -11.58 -7.01 10.87
C SER A 17 -12.12 -7.42 12.24
N HIS A 18 -13.37 -7.92 12.30
CA HIS A 18 -14.03 -8.41 13.51
C HIS A 18 -14.24 -9.93 13.49
N GLY A 19 -13.60 -10.65 12.56
CA GLY A 19 -13.49 -12.11 12.59
C GLY A 19 -12.35 -12.57 13.50
N PRO A 20 -12.17 -13.88 13.68
CA PRO A 20 -11.09 -14.44 14.52
C PRO A 20 -9.69 -14.08 13.98
N SER A 21 -9.55 -13.99 12.67
CA SER A 21 -8.27 -13.69 12.02
C SER A 21 -8.46 -13.05 10.65
N VAL A 22 -7.36 -12.47 10.15
CA VAL A 22 -7.15 -12.13 8.74
C VAL A 22 -5.97 -12.95 8.23
N GLY A 23 -5.93 -13.23 6.93
CA GLY A 23 -4.86 -14.07 6.39
C GLY A 23 -4.65 -13.90 4.88
N MET A 24 -3.62 -14.58 4.40
CA MET A 24 -3.27 -14.62 2.99
C MET A 24 -2.85 -16.03 2.55
N THR A 25 -3.01 -16.30 1.27
CA THR A 25 -2.33 -17.37 0.55
C THR A 25 -1.60 -16.76 -0.64
N LEU A 26 -0.29 -16.98 -0.70
CA LEU A 26 0.58 -16.55 -1.80
C LEU A 26 1.13 -17.78 -2.51
N SER A 27 0.75 -17.94 -3.79
CA SER A 27 1.19 -19.02 -4.66
C SER A 27 2.24 -18.51 -5.64
N GLY A 28 3.12 -19.41 -6.11
CA GLY A 28 4.04 -19.17 -7.22
C GLY A 28 5.44 -18.67 -6.82
N LEU A 29 5.75 -18.52 -5.52
CA LEU A 29 7.14 -18.29 -5.12
C LEU A 29 7.98 -19.54 -5.33
N PRO A 30 9.22 -19.42 -5.85
CA PRO A 30 10.10 -20.56 -6.03
C PRO A 30 10.53 -21.17 -4.68
N ALA A 31 10.87 -22.46 -4.68
CA ALA A 31 11.46 -23.11 -3.52
C ALA A 31 12.89 -22.60 -3.25
N GLY A 32 13.30 -22.62 -1.99
CA GLY A 32 14.68 -22.30 -1.58
C GLY A 32 14.95 -20.80 -1.37
N GLU A 33 13.96 -19.91 -1.50
CA GLU A 33 14.15 -18.49 -1.18
C GLU A 33 14.27 -18.31 0.35
N PRO A 34 15.37 -17.73 0.86
CA PRO A 34 15.54 -17.49 2.29
C PRO A 34 14.50 -16.50 2.81
N VAL A 35 13.94 -16.76 3.98
CA VAL A 35 12.95 -15.92 4.67
C VAL A 35 13.45 -15.55 6.05
N SER A 36 13.68 -14.26 6.28
CA SER A 36 13.95 -13.71 7.61
C SER A 36 12.64 -13.32 8.28
N LEU A 37 12.16 -14.11 9.22
CA LEU A 37 10.97 -13.79 10.01
C LEU A 37 11.16 -12.54 10.89
N PRO A 38 12.33 -12.29 11.52
CA PRO A 38 12.58 -11.04 12.23
C PRO A 38 12.44 -9.80 11.32
N ALA A 39 13.08 -9.81 10.15
CA ALA A 39 12.97 -8.69 9.20
C ALA A 39 11.53 -8.49 8.69
N LEU A 40 10.78 -9.58 8.51
CA LEU A 40 9.36 -9.51 8.18
C LEU A 40 8.55 -8.89 9.33
N GLN A 41 8.84 -9.26 10.58
CA GLN A 41 8.14 -8.72 11.75
C GLN A 41 8.45 -7.23 11.95
N ASP A 42 9.68 -6.79 11.72
CA ASP A 42 10.05 -5.37 11.76
C ASP A 42 9.28 -4.57 10.69
N PHE A 43 9.19 -5.11 9.48
CA PHE A 43 8.39 -4.51 8.41
C PHE A 43 6.91 -4.40 8.78
N LEU A 44 6.29 -5.48 9.29
CA LEU A 44 4.91 -5.49 9.76
C LEU A 44 4.68 -4.52 10.91
N GLY A 45 5.68 -4.35 11.77
CA GLY A 45 5.66 -3.42 12.88
C GLY A 45 5.44 -1.96 12.45
N ARG A 46 5.90 -1.55 11.28
CA ARG A 46 5.68 -0.21 10.73
C ARG A 46 4.21 0.04 10.39
N ARG A 47 3.50 -1.03 9.99
CA ARG A 47 2.06 -1.00 9.70
C ARG A 47 1.20 -1.14 10.96
N ALA A 48 1.65 -1.88 11.96
CA ALA A 48 0.89 -2.26 13.15
C ALA A 48 0.32 -1.04 13.90
N PRO A 49 -0.92 -1.11 14.42
CA PRO A 49 -1.52 -0.02 15.17
C PRO A 49 -0.91 0.12 16.56
N GLY A 50 -1.07 1.31 17.19
CA GLY A 50 -0.74 1.53 18.60
C GLY A 50 0.72 1.80 18.93
N ARG A 51 1.57 2.03 17.91
CA ARG A 51 3.01 2.35 18.09
C ARG A 51 3.30 3.85 18.17
N SER A 52 2.34 4.71 17.88
CA SER A 52 2.54 6.16 17.84
C SER A 52 1.30 6.87 18.40
N PRO A 53 1.45 8.01 19.09
CA PRO A 53 0.33 8.86 19.51
C PRO A 53 -0.43 9.47 18.31
N LEU A 54 0.17 9.43 17.12
CA LEU A 54 -0.40 9.88 15.85
C LEU A 54 -1.34 8.85 15.22
N ALA A 55 -1.42 7.65 15.77
CA ALA A 55 -2.27 6.56 15.28
C ALA A 55 -3.43 6.26 16.24
N THR A 56 -4.26 5.29 15.85
CA THR A 56 -5.33 4.73 16.69
C THR A 56 -4.79 4.16 18.00
N ALA A 57 -5.60 4.20 19.06
CA ALA A 57 -5.29 3.55 20.34
C ALA A 57 -5.45 2.00 20.31
N ARG A 58 -5.87 1.41 19.19
CA ARG A 58 -5.91 -0.05 19.01
C ARG A 58 -4.49 -0.61 19.09
N ARG A 59 -4.32 -1.78 19.71
CA ARG A 59 -3.01 -2.44 19.87
C ARG A 59 -3.07 -3.85 19.31
N GLU A 60 -2.35 -4.09 18.23
CA GLU A 60 -2.16 -5.41 17.63
C GLU A 60 -0.74 -5.51 17.07
N ALA A 61 -0.05 -6.59 17.41
CA ALA A 61 1.35 -6.76 17.03
C ALA A 61 1.54 -7.24 15.59
N ASP A 62 0.46 -7.64 14.89
CA ASP A 62 0.48 -8.18 13.53
C ASP A 62 1.48 -9.34 13.34
N ILE A 63 1.48 -10.29 14.28
CA ILE A 63 2.38 -11.45 14.24
C ILE A 63 1.77 -12.51 13.31
N PRO A 64 2.42 -12.83 12.17
CA PRO A 64 1.94 -13.85 11.27
C PRO A 64 2.27 -15.25 11.80
N ARG A 65 1.31 -16.16 11.72
CA ARG A 65 1.50 -17.59 11.91
C ARG A 65 1.42 -18.28 10.56
N PHE A 66 2.55 -18.80 10.09
CA PHE A 66 2.62 -19.55 8.84
C PHE A 66 2.05 -20.95 9.04
N LEU A 67 1.17 -21.37 8.13
CA LEU A 67 0.52 -22.67 8.13
C LEU A 67 1.13 -23.62 7.09
N SER A 68 1.70 -23.07 6.01
CA SER A 68 2.33 -23.81 4.92
C SER A 68 3.34 -22.94 4.17
N GLY A 69 4.14 -23.56 3.31
CA GLY A 69 4.98 -22.93 2.29
C GLY A 69 6.33 -22.38 2.81
N ILE A 70 6.58 -22.42 4.12
CA ILE A 70 7.89 -22.06 4.71
C ILE A 70 8.33 -23.17 5.67
N LYS A 71 9.55 -23.66 5.50
CA LYS A 71 10.19 -24.65 6.37
C LYS A 71 11.66 -24.29 6.56
N ASP A 72 12.15 -24.38 7.79
CA ASP A 72 13.54 -24.13 8.17
C ASP A 72 14.10 -22.79 7.63
N GLY A 73 13.25 -21.75 7.60
CA GLY A 73 13.63 -20.42 7.14
C GLY A 73 13.73 -20.23 5.62
N VAL A 74 13.20 -21.17 4.83
CA VAL A 74 13.16 -21.09 3.37
C VAL A 74 11.78 -21.41 2.81
N THR A 75 11.46 -20.92 1.62
CA THR A 75 10.24 -21.28 0.89
C THR A 75 10.33 -22.71 0.38
N THR A 76 9.21 -23.45 0.39
CA THR A 76 9.15 -24.86 -0.07
C THR A 76 8.75 -24.98 -1.54
N GLY A 77 8.28 -23.89 -2.19
CA GLY A 77 7.67 -23.92 -3.50
C GLY A 77 6.17 -24.21 -3.49
N GLU A 78 5.62 -24.60 -2.33
CA GLU A 78 4.18 -24.74 -2.12
C GLU A 78 3.54 -23.39 -1.79
N ASP A 79 2.20 -23.36 -1.80
CA ASP A 79 1.43 -22.19 -1.39
C ASP A 79 1.78 -21.76 0.04
N ILE A 80 2.20 -20.51 0.20
CA ILE A 80 2.47 -19.92 1.49
C ILE A 80 1.16 -19.39 2.07
N THR A 81 0.67 -20.04 3.12
CA THR A 81 -0.51 -19.57 3.85
C THR A 81 -0.11 -19.06 5.22
N ALA A 82 -0.54 -17.83 5.54
CA ALA A 82 -0.34 -17.22 6.85
C ALA A 82 -1.62 -16.57 7.36
N ILE A 83 -1.79 -16.60 8.68
CA ILE A 83 -2.88 -15.93 9.39
C ILE A 83 -2.32 -15.00 10.47
N ILE A 84 -3.06 -13.91 10.74
CA ILE A 84 -2.82 -12.99 11.83
C ILE A 84 -4.10 -12.95 12.67
N GLU A 85 -4.01 -13.30 13.95
CA GLU A 85 -5.14 -13.29 14.86
C GLU A 85 -5.57 -11.85 15.19
N ASN A 86 -6.87 -11.63 15.35
CA ASN A 86 -7.41 -10.37 15.81
C ASN A 86 -7.58 -10.42 17.34
N THR A 87 -6.73 -9.67 18.05
CA THR A 87 -6.68 -9.73 19.53
C THR A 87 -7.39 -8.58 20.23
N ASP A 88 -7.57 -7.42 19.54
CA ASP A 88 -8.22 -6.22 20.09
C ASP A 88 -9.54 -5.90 19.36
N VAL A 89 -10.49 -6.83 19.42
CA VAL A 89 -11.83 -6.68 18.81
C VAL A 89 -12.82 -6.18 19.86
N LYS A 90 -13.36 -4.96 19.66
CA LYS A 90 -14.46 -4.42 20.48
C LYS A 90 -15.72 -4.30 19.61
N SER A 91 -16.56 -5.31 19.65
CA SER A 91 -17.79 -5.39 18.84
C SER A 91 -18.88 -4.39 19.28
N ASN A 92 -18.80 -3.86 20.51
CA ASN A 92 -19.84 -3.01 21.08
C ASN A 92 -19.76 -1.52 20.68
N ASP A 93 -18.75 -1.12 19.92
CA ASP A 93 -18.55 0.30 19.56
C ASP A 93 -19.45 0.80 18.40
N TYR A 94 -20.34 -0.06 17.81
CA TYR A 94 -20.99 0.25 16.54
C TYR A 94 -22.50 -0.06 16.39
N PRO A 95 -23.35 -0.03 17.44
CA PRO A 95 -24.77 -0.40 17.27
C PRO A 95 -25.55 0.56 16.35
N SER A 96 -25.19 1.86 16.32
CA SER A 96 -25.84 2.86 15.46
C SER A 96 -25.39 2.81 13.99
N LEU A 97 -24.25 2.16 13.68
CA LEU A 97 -23.72 2.10 12.32
C LEU A 97 -24.34 0.99 11.46
N ILE A 98 -25.22 0.16 12.01
CA ILE A 98 -25.85 -0.95 11.28
C ILE A 98 -26.80 -0.44 10.19
N THR A 99 -27.45 0.71 10.42
CA THR A 99 -28.41 1.31 9.49
C THR A 99 -28.02 2.68 8.97
N VAL A 100 -27.02 3.33 9.59
CA VAL A 100 -26.57 4.70 9.23
C VAL A 100 -25.18 4.63 8.64
N PRO A 101 -25.02 4.76 7.30
CA PRO A 101 -23.72 4.67 6.64
C PRO A 101 -22.85 5.89 6.95
N ARG A 102 -21.57 5.65 7.17
CA ARG A 102 -20.56 6.71 7.33
C ARG A 102 -20.32 7.41 6.00
N PRO A 103 -20.37 8.74 5.94
CA PRO A 103 -19.95 9.49 4.75
C PRO A 103 -18.52 9.15 4.36
N GLY A 104 -18.28 8.98 3.06
CA GLY A 104 -16.94 8.66 2.55
C GLY A 104 -16.42 7.25 2.83
N HIS A 105 -17.18 6.38 3.52
CA HIS A 105 -16.88 4.97 3.73
C HIS A 105 -17.65 4.05 2.76
N ALA A 106 -17.26 2.78 2.67
CA ALA A 106 -17.91 1.79 1.83
C ALA A 106 -19.26 1.28 2.39
N ASP A 107 -19.76 1.80 3.51
CA ASP A 107 -20.94 1.28 4.21
C ASP A 107 -22.19 1.25 3.32
N TYR A 108 -22.50 2.37 2.63
CA TYR A 108 -23.64 2.44 1.73
C TYR A 108 -23.53 1.50 0.54
N THR A 109 -22.38 1.50 -0.13
CA THR A 109 -22.14 0.64 -1.28
C THR A 109 -22.14 -0.84 -0.91
N ALA A 110 -21.62 -1.17 0.27
CA ALA A 110 -21.70 -2.52 0.84
C ALA A 110 -23.16 -2.92 1.16
N TYR A 111 -23.94 -2.01 1.74
CA TYR A 111 -25.36 -2.24 1.99
C TYR A 111 -26.12 -2.54 0.71
N VAL A 112 -25.92 -1.72 -0.34
CA VAL A 112 -26.57 -1.95 -1.65
C VAL A 112 -26.16 -3.29 -2.26
N LYS A 113 -24.88 -3.64 -2.17
CA LYS A 113 -24.36 -4.87 -2.82
C LYS A 113 -24.62 -6.14 -2.03
N TYR A 114 -24.56 -6.07 -0.69
CA TYR A 114 -24.59 -7.26 0.17
C TYR A 114 -25.76 -7.28 1.16
N GLY A 115 -26.64 -6.26 1.13
CA GLY A 115 -27.81 -6.15 2.00
C GLY A 115 -27.52 -5.78 3.46
N ARG A 116 -26.27 -5.44 3.79
CA ARG A 116 -25.87 -5.12 5.18
C ARG A 116 -24.63 -4.25 5.27
N ILE A 117 -24.53 -3.50 6.36
CA ILE A 117 -23.29 -2.84 6.79
C ILE A 117 -22.58 -3.77 7.78
N GLU A 118 -21.29 -4.05 7.53
CA GLU A 118 -20.50 -4.89 8.43
C GLU A 118 -19.78 -4.05 9.50
N PRO A 119 -19.82 -4.47 10.79
CA PRO A 119 -19.08 -3.79 11.86
C PRO A 119 -17.59 -3.65 11.54
N GLY A 120 -17.02 -2.47 11.87
CA GLY A 120 -15.60 -2.19 11.62
C GLY A 120 -15.18 -2.18 10.14
N GLY A 121 -16.14 -2.10 9.21
CA GLY A 121 -15.91 -2.09 7.77
C GLY A 121 -15.69 -3.47 7.15
N GLY A 122 -15.68 -4.55 7.92
CA GLY A 122 -15.60 -5.93 7.40
C GLY A 122 -14.46 -6.13 6.40
N PRO A 123 -14.76 -6.52 5.15
CA PRO A 123 -13.76 -6.71 4.09
C PRO A 123 -13.17 -5.40 3.53
N PHE A 124 -13.78 -4.24 3.85
CA PHE A 124 -13.30 -2.91 3.44
C PHE A 124 -12.39 -2.26 4.49
N SER A 125 -12.11 -2.97 5.58
CA SER A 125 -11.26 -2.49 6.65
C SER A 125 -9.79 -2.44 6.25
N GLY A 126 -9.07 -1.39 6.69
CA GLY A 126 -7.61 -1.33 6.60
C GLY A 126 -6.87 -2.49 7.31
N ARG A 127 -7.58 -3.29 8.13
CA ARG A 127 -7.02 -4.50 8.76
C ARG A 127 -6.50 -5.52 7.74
N LEU A 128 -7.14 -5.61 6.56
CA LEU A 128 -6.74 -6.53 5.47
C LEU A 128 -5.41 -6.14 4.80
N THR A 129 -4.86 -4.96 5.11
CA THR A 129 -3.50 -4.62 4.68
C THR A 129 -2.42 -5.36 5.48
N ALA A 130 -2.73 -5.94 6.65
CA ALA A 130 -1.76 -6.72 7.40
C ALA A 130 -1.33 -7.99 6.65
N PRO A 131 -2.22 -8.87 6.17
CA PRO A 131 -1.81 -10.00 5.34
C PRO A 131 -1.25 -9.58 3.96
N LEU A 132 -1.65 -8.44 3.39
CA LEU A 132 -0.98 -7.86 2.22
C LEU A 132 0.50 -7.58 2.51
N CYS A 133 0.80 -6.97 3.66
CA CYS A 133 2.16 -6.69 4.10
C CYS A 133 2.96 -7.97 4.42
N VAL A 134 2.33 -9.07 4.84
CA VAL A 134 3.03 -10.36 4.97
C VAL A 134 3.54 -10.82 3.60
N ALA A 135 2.66 -10.87 2.60
CA ALA A 135 3.03 -11.30 1.26
C ALA A 135 4.06 -10.35 0.61
N GLY A 136 3.82 -9.03 0.69
CA GLY A 136 4.74 -8.03 0.15
C GLY A 136 6.10 -8.01 0.86
N GLY A 137 6.12 -8.24 2.18
CA GLY A 137 7.37 -8.33 2.95
C GLY A 137 8.24 -9.52 2.54
N LEU A 138 7.64 -10.65 2.16
CA LEU A 138 8.36 -11.78 1.55
C LEU A 138 8.95 -11.37 0.19
N CYS A 139 8.16 -10.70 -0.66
CA CYS A 139 8.62 -10.20 -1.95
C CYS A 139 9.74 -9.15 -1.82
N LEU A 140 9.67 -8.24 -0.84
CA LEU A 140 10.73 -7.25 -0.56
C LEU A 140 12.07 -7.93 -0.26
N GLN A 141 12.07 -9.01 0.52
CA GLN A 141 13.29 -9.77 0.80
C GLN A 141 13.88 -10.41 -0.46
N ILE A 142 13.03 -10.94 -1.34
CA ILE A 142 13.44 -11.51 -2.62
C ILE A 142 14.02 -10.43 -3.54
N LEU A 143 13.34 -9.30 -3.69
CA LEU A 143 13.81 -8.16 -4.51
C LEU A 143 15.16 -7.63 -4.01
N ARG A 144 15.30 -7.45 -2.69
CA ARG A 144 16.55 -6.96 -2.08
C ARG A 144 17.75 -7.86 -2.38
N ARG A 145 17.58 -9.19 -2.34
CA ARG A 145 18.64 -10.14 -2.70
C ARG A 145 19.03 -10.07 -4.17
N ARG A 146 18.14 -9.57 -5.02
CA ARG A 146 18.39 -9.35 -6.45
C ARG A 146 18.85 -7.91 -6.76
N GLY A 147 19.28 -7.15 -5.74
CA GLY A 147 19.78 -5.78 -5.88
C GLY A 147 18.69 -4.72 -6.12
N ILE A 148 17.41 -5.08 -5.96
CA ILE A 148 16.30 -4.14 -6.13
C ILE A 148 15.88 -3.62 -4.75
N THR A 149 15.93 -2.29 -4.57
CA THR A 149 15.60 -1.63 -3.31
C THR A 149 14.33 -0.78 -3.47
N VAL A 150 13.37 -0.99 -2.59
CA VAL A 150 12.15 -0.17 -2.51
C VAL A 150 12.34 0.83 -1.38
N LEU A 151 12.31 2.12 -1.71
CA LEU A 151 12.36 3.25 -0.80
C LEU A 151 10.98 3.90 -0.77
N SER A 152 10.60 4.46 0.37
CA SER A 152 9.35 5.22 0.46
C SER A 152 9.43 6.29 1.53
N ARG A 153 8.62 7.35 1.36
CA ARG A 153 8.43 8.40 2.35
C ARG A 153 7.00 8.91 2.34
N ILE A 154 6.62 9.59 3.39
CA ILE A 154 5.47 10.50 3.36
C ILE A 154 5.93 11.74 2.60
N LEU A 155 5.31 12.01 1.46
CA LEU A 155 5.59 13.20 0.66
C LEU A 155 4.81 14.40 1.18
N SER A 156 3.56 14.20 1.64
CA SER A 156 2.78 15.27 2.27
C SER A 156 1.74 14.75 3.26
N ILE A 157 1.36 15.59 4.22
CA ILE A 157 0.18 15.43 5.09
C ILE A 157 -0.59 16.75 5.08
N GLY A 158 -1.85 16.70 4.62
CA GLY A 158 -2.62 17.93 4.41
C GLY A 158 -1.89 18.89 3.49
N GLU A 159 -1.57 20.07 3.98
CA GLU A 159 -0.84 21.14 3.25
C GLU A 159 0.67 21.17 3.56
N VAL A 160 1.17 20.25 4.37
CA VAL A 160 2.59 20.20 4.74
C VAL A 160 3.33 19.18 3.85
N ASP A 161 4.30 19.67 3.10
CA ASP A 161 5.13 18.86 2.19
C ASP A 161 6.49 18.55 2.80
N ASP A 162 6.98 17.31 2.59
CA ASP A 162 8.35 16.91 2.88
C ASP A 162 9.30 17.44 1.80
N GLN A 163 10.45 17.93 2.22
CA GLN A 163 11.47 18.52 1.36
C GLN A 163 12.60 17.54 1.08
N GLY A 164 13.37 17.82 0.03
CA GLY A 164 14.53 17.03 -0.34
C GLY A 164 14.20 15.83 -1.24
N ASP A 165 15.23 15.08 -1.61
CA ASP A 165 15.13 13.93 -2.50
C ASP A 165 15.23 12.61 -1.73
N LEU A 166 14.45 11.61 -2.13
CA LEU A 166 14.43 10.29 -1.53
C LEU A 166 15.61 9.44 -2.04
N THR A 167 16.77 9.63 -1.44
CA THR A 167 18.03 8.94 -1.82
C THR A 167 18.39 7.80 -0.87
N ALA A 168 17.79 7.76 0.32
CA ALA A 168 18.09 6.78 1.36
C ALA A 168 16.81 6.27 2.04
N PRO A 169 16.86 5.09 2.69
CA PRO A 169 15.72 4.56 3.42
C PRO A 169 15.25 5.47 4.55
N THR A 170 13.94 5.70 4.66
CA THR A 170 13.31 6.40 5.77
C THR A 170 12.65 5.45 6.77
N CYS A 171 12.68 4.15 6.50
CA CYS A 171 11.96 3.13 7.26
C CYS A 171 12.44 2.95 8.70
N GLU A 172 13.64 3.41 9.04
CA GLU A 172 14.21 3.39 10.40
C GLU A 172 13.75 4.59 11.25
N LYS A 173 13.20 5.63 10.60
CA LYS A 173 12.67 6.81 11.30
C LYS A 173 11.32 6.52 11.92
N ALA A 174 11.04 7.12 13.07
CA ALA A 174 9.72 7.03 13.71
C ALA A 174 8.61 7.66 12.86
N PHE A 175 8.96 8.65 12.03
CA PHE A 175 8.10 9.25 11.02
C PHE A 175 8.85 9.26 9.68
N PRO A 176 8.38 8.52 8.67
CA PRO A 176 9.15 8.23 7.46
C PRO A 176 9.13 9.40 6.46
N VAL A 177 9.95 10.41 6.71
CA VAL A 177 10.20 11.61 5.88
C VAL A 177 11.69 11.77 5.61
N VAL A 178 12.05 12.58 4.62
CA VAL A 178 13.45 12.97 4.38
C VAL A 178 13.86 14.07 5.33
N ASP A 179 13.07 15.16 5.44
CA ASP A 179 13.30 16.28 6.32
C ASP A 179 12.56 16.11 7.66
N ASP A 180 13.31 15.93 8.74
CA ASP A 180 12.74 15.71 10.08
C ASP A 180 11.96 16.93 10.59
N ALA A 181 12.32 18.15 10.20
CA ALA A 181 11.59 19.36 10.58
C ALA A 181 10.18 19.39 9.92
N GLN A 182 10.09 18.95 8.66
CA GLN A 182 8.79 18.77 7.98
C GLN A 182 8.00 17.62 8.60
N GLY A 183 8.66 16.54 8.99
CA GLY A 183 8.04 15.44 9.72
C GLY A 183 7.41 15.89 11.05
N GLU A 184 8.08 16.76 11.80
CA GLU A 184 7.51 17.36 13.01
C GLU A 184 6.31 18.27 12.70
N ALA A 185 6.38 19.06 11.62
CA ALA A 185 5.26 19.91 11.20
C ALA A 185 4.04 19.06 10.81
N MET A 186 4.23 17.97 10.06
CA MET A 186 3.20 17.01 9.72
C MET A 186 2.59 16.35 10.97
N ALA A 187 3.44 15.95 11.94
CA ALA A 187 2.96 15.37 13.19
C ALA A 187 2.10 16.36 14.00
N ARG A 188 2.49 17.64 14.06
CA ARG A 188 1.67 18.70 14.67
C ARG A 188 0.33 18.87 13.98
N ALA A 189 0.31 18.88 12.64
CA ALA A 189 -0.94 18.97 11.85
C ALA A 189 -1.88 17.80 12.15
N ILE A 190 -1.36 16.57 12.24
CA ILE A 190 -2.15 15.38 12.60
C ILE A 190 -2.74 15.52 14.02
N LEU A 191 -1.94 15.96 15.01
CA LEU A 191 -2.41 16.14 16.38
C LEU A 191 -3.47 17.25 16.49
N GLN A 192 -3.34 18.31 15.70
CA GLN A 192 -4.33 19.38 15.62
C GLN A 192 -5.65 18.88 15.05
N ALA A 193 -5.62 18.14 13.93
CA ALA A 193 -6.82 17.51 13.36
C ALA A 193 -7.49 16.56 14.35
N LYS A 194 -6.69 15.73 15.04
CA LYS A 194 -7.17 14.83 16.11
C LYS A 194 -7.87 15.60 17.24
N ALA A 195 -7.31 16.70 17.70
CA ALA A 195 -7.91 17.52 18.75
C ALA A 195 -9.23 18.18 18.32
N GLN A 196 -9.39 18.42 17.02
CA GLN A 196 -10.61 18.94 16.41
C GLN A 196 -11.63 17.83 16.10
N GLY A 197 -11.32 16.55 16.35
CA GLY A 197 -12.17 15.42 16.03
C GLY A 197 -12.24 15.10 14.54
N ASP A 198 -11.26 15.55 13.76
CA ASP A 198 -11.16 15.40 12.30
C ASP A 198 -9.97 14.51 11.89
N SER A 199 -9.71 14.38 10.60
CA SER A 199 -8.66 13.55 10.03
C SER A 199 -7.99 14.22 8.84
N LEU A 200 -6.74 13.82 8.56
CA LEU A 200 -5.95 14.26 7.42
C LEU A 200 -5.61 13.10 6.48
N GLY A 201 -5.55 13.40 5.20
CA GLY A 201 -4.94 12.58 4.17
C GLY A 201 -3.52 13.04 3.85
N GLY A 202 -2.94 12.50 2.78
CA GLY A 202 -1.63 12.89 2.32
C GLY A 202 -1.17 12.07 1.12
N VAL A 203 0.07 12.25 0.74
CA VAL A 203 0.71 11.57 -0.40
C VAL A 203 1.92 10.78 0.08
N ILE A 204 2.06 9.57 -0.43
CA ILE A 204 3.23 8.70 -0.22
C ILE A 204 4.01 8.68 -1.53
N GLN A 205 5.32 8.90 -1.47
CA GLN A 205 6.24 8.62 -2.56
C GLN A 205 6.89 7.25 -2.33
N CYS A 206 6.94 6.45 -3.40
CA CYS A 206 7.66 5.19 -3.43
C CYS A 206 8.61 5.21 -4.63
N ARG A 207 9.90 4.96 -4.37
CA ARG A 207 10.97 4.91 -5.37
C ARG A 207 11.57 3.52 -5.38
N VAL A 208 11.76 2.93 -6.56
CA VAL A 208 12.42 1.63 -6.68
C VAL A 208 13.71 1.78 -7.47
N LEU A 209 14.80 1.33 -6.86
CA LEU A 209 16.14 1.37 -7.43
C LEU A 209 16.60 -0.02 -7.84
N GLY A 210 17.43 -0.10 -8.87
CA GLY A 210 18.04 -1.36 -9.33
C GLY A 210 17.09 -2.26 -10.12
N LEU A 211 15.92 -1.76 -10.52
CA LEU A 211 15.01 -2.50 -11.39
C LEU A 211 15.65 -2.63 -12.79
N PRO A 212 15.83 -3.85 -13.35
CA PRO A 212 16.38 -4.00 -14.69
C PRO A 212 15.42 -3.44 -15.75
N ALA A 213 15.96 -2.97 -16.87
CA ALA A 213 15.14 -2.65 -18.04
C ALA A 213 14.50 -3.92 -18.60
N GLY A 214 13.31 -3.79 -19.21
CA GLY A 214 12.65 -4.89 -19.93
C GLY A 214 11.61 -5.67 -19.11
N LEU A 215 11.26 -5.26 -17.88
CA LEU A 215 10.16 -5.88 -17.13
C LEU A 215 8.84 -5.23 -17.46
N GLY A 216 7.79 -6.03 -17.52
CA GLY A 216 6.44 -5.60 -17.87
C GLY A 216 6.08 -5.91 -19.32
N GLY A 217 5.03 -5.30 -19.82
CA GLY A 217 4.51 -5.53 -21.16
C GLY A 217 3.62 -4.39 -21.64
N PRO A 218 3.06 -4.46 -22.85
CA PRO A 218 2.22 -3.40 -23.37
C PRO A 218 0.80 -3.44 -22.75
N LEU A 219 0.10 -2.31 -22.80
CA LEU A 219 -1.31 -2.16 -22.44
C LEU A 219 -1.63 -2.66 -21.01
N PHE A 220 -2.49 -3.69 -20.89
CA PHE A 220 -2.96 -4.21 -19.60
C PHE A 220 -1.87 -4.93 -18.81
N ASP A 221 -0.83 -5.42 -19.48
CA ASP A 221 0.33 -6.07 -18.87
C ASP A 221 1.42 -5.09 -18.46
N GLY A 222 1.21 -3.80 -18.74
CA GLY A 222 2.10 -2.72 -18.36
C GLY A 222 2.28 -2.60 -16.85
N LEU A 223 3.50 -2.23 -16.44
CA LEU A 223 3.82 -2.03 -15.03
C LEU A 223 2.92 -0.99 -14.38
N GLU A 224 2.63 0.15 -15.07
CA GLU A 224 1.72 1.16 -14.51
C GLU A 224 0.32 0.58 -14.26
N SER A 225 -0.21 -0.22 -15.21
CA SER A 225 -1.52 -0.85 -15.07
C SER A 225 -1.56 -1.81 -13.88
N ARG A 226 -0.57 -2.70 -13.78
CA ARG A 226 -0.49 -3.70 -12.71
C ARG A 226 -0.20 -3.07 -11.34
N LEU A 227 0.71 -2.10 -11.27
CA LEU A 227 1.01 -1.35 -10.05
C LEU A 227 -0.21 -0.55 -9.59
N SER A 228 -0.87 0.17 -10.48
CA SER A 228 -2.09 0.92 -10.16
C SER A 228 -3.18 0.00 -9.61
N ALA A 229 -3.43 -1.15 -10.23
CA ALA A 229 -4.42 -2.11 -9.75
C ALA A 229 -4.13 -2.61 -8.33
N ALA A 230 -2.86 -2.92 -8.01
CA ALA A 230 -2.45 -3.35 -6.68
C ALA A 230 -2.51 -2.20 -5.65
N LEU A 231 -2.11 -0.99 -6.02
CA LEU A 231 -2.10 0.18 -5.15
C LEU A 231 -3.52 0.68 -4.84
N PHE A 232 -4.43 0.73 -5.84
CA PHE A 232 -5.83 1.07 -5.61
C PHE A 232 -6.59 0.02 -4.79
N ALA A 233 -6.09 -1.21 -4.65
CA ALA A 233 -6.64 -2.21 -3.74
C ALA A 233 -6.39 -1.86 -2.26
N ILE A 234 -5.43 -0.99 -1.95
CA ILE A 234 -5.21 -0.49 -0.60
C ILE A 234 -6.36 0.45 -0.22
N PRO A 235 -7.07 0.20 0.91
CA PRO A 235 -8.15 1.09 1.35
C PRO A 235 -7.69 2.53 1.50
N ALA A 236 -8.52 3.47 1.08
CA ALA A 236 -8.33 4.93 1.08
C ALA A 236 -7.38 5.48 0.01
N VAL A 237 -6.74 4.68 -0.82
CA VAL A 237 -6.03 5.17 -2.01
C VAL A 237 -7.04 5.79 -2.98
N LYS A 238 -6.73 6.98 -3.49
CA LYS A 238 -7.58 7.78 -4.38
C LYS A 238 -6.87 8.28 -5.63
N GLY A 239 -5.55 8.18 -5.67
CA GLY A 239 -4.75 8.55 -6.83
C GLY A 239 -3.44 7.77 -6.84
N VAL A 240 -2.96 7.47 -8.03
CA VAL A 240 -1.65 6.89 -8.31
C VAL A 240 -1.12 7.58 -9.54
N ASP A 241 0.12 8.04 -9.49
CA ASP A 241 0.83 8.54 -10.66
C ASP A 241 2.27 8.04 -10.71
N PHE A 242 2.91 8.24 -11.86
CA PHE A 242 4.26 7.80 -12.17
C PHE A 242 5.06 8.95 -12.77
N GLY A 243 6.31 9.15 -12.32
CA GLY A 243 7.17 10.22 -12.79
C GLY A 243 6.54 11.59 -12.63
N SER A 244 6.44 12.37 -13.71
CA SER A 244 5.79 13.68 -13.73
C SER A 244 4.26 13.60 -13.51
N GLY A 245 3.65 12.42 -13.70
CA GLY A 245 2.22 12.21 -13.45
C GLY A 245 1.34 13.20 -14.19
N PHE A 246 0.41 13.85 -13.47
CA PHE A 246 -0.49 14.84 -14.04
C PHE A 246 0.19 16.11 -14.56
N ASP A 247 1.40 16.44 -14.06
CA ASP A 247 2.13 17.63 -14.53
C ASP A 247 2.62 17.47 -15.97
N ALA A 248 2.85 16.22 -16.44
CA ALA A 248 3.18 15.94 -17.83
C ALA A 248 2.16 16.52 -18.83
N ALA A 249 0.87 16.62 -18.45
CA ALA A 249 -0.17 17.18 -19.31
C ALA A 249 0.00 18.68 -19.60
N ARG A 250 0.87 19.38 -18.85
CA ARG A 250 1.17 20.81 -19.00
C ARG A 250 2.46 21.07 -19.76
N LEU A 251 3.26 20.03 -19.98
CA LEU A 251 4.56 20.12 -20.64
C LEU A 251 4.42 19.95 -22.15
N ARG A 252 5.35 20.55 -22.89
CA ARG A 252 5.54 20.23 -24.31
C ARG A 252 6.31 18.92 -24.45
N GLY A 253 6.18 18.22 -25.57
CA GLY A 253 6.94 16.98 -25.80
C GLY A 253 8.44 17.15 -25.64
N SER A 254 9.01 18.28 -26.10
CA SER A 254 10.44 18.59 -25.93
C SER A 254 10.87 18.82 -24.48
N GLU A 255 9.93 19.16 -23.59
CA GLU A 255 10.17 19.38 -22.16
C GLU A 255 9.95 18.08 -21.34
N ASN A 256 8.99 17.25 -21.79
CA ASN A 256 8.63 16.02 -21.10
C ASN A 256 9.48 14.80 -21.51
N ASN A 257 10.00 14.78 -22.75
CA ASN A 257 10.76 13.63 -23.24
C ASN A 257 12.07 13.48 -22.49
N ASP A 258 12.37 12.26 -22.06
CA ASP A 258 13.61 11.90 -21.38
C ASP A 258 14.70 11.55 -22.42
N PRO A 259 15.72 12.42 -22.65
CA PRO A 259 16.77 12.14 -23.65
C PRO A 259 17.61 10.94 -23.23
N PHE A 260 17.87 10.03 -24.18
CA PHE A 260 18.78 8.90 -23.96
C PHE A 260 20.22 9.32 -23.95
N ALA A 261 21.03 8.69 -23.10
CA ALA A 261 22.47 8.84 -23.01
C ALA A 261 23.17 7.48 -22.84
N LEU A 262 24.47 7.45 -23.08
CA LEU A 262 25.30 6.29 -22.79
C LEU A 262 26.21 6.60 -21.60
N GLU A 263 26.04 5.84 -20.52
CA GLU A 263 26.88 5.93 -19.33
C GLU A 263 27.52 4.56 -19.04
N THR A 264 28.83 4.48 -19.07
CA THR A 264 29.59 3.23 -18.80
C THR A 264 29.09 2.01 -19.60
N GLY A 265 28.69 2.25 -20.87
CA GLY A 265 28.19 1.20 -21.78
C GLY A 265 26.75 0.79 -21.56
N ARG A 266 25.98 1.53 -20.73
CA ARG A 266 24.56 1.32 -20.52
C ARG A 266 23.75 2.47 -21.08
N VAL A 267 22.59 2.17 -21.63
CA VAL A 267 21.61 3.18 -22.02
C VAL A 267 20.88 3.66 -20.77
N VAL A 268 20.90 4.97 -20.54
CA VAL A 268 20.18 5.67 -19.47
C VAL A 268 19.40 6.84 -20.05
N THR A 269 18.59 7.51 -19.24
CA THR A 269 18.01 8.81 -19.60
C THR A 269 18.59 9.91 -18.73
N THR A 270 18.73 11.14 -19.27
CA THR A 270 19.29 12.29 -18.52
C THR A 270 18.29 12.93 -17.59
N THR A 271 16.98 12.66 -17.80
CA THR A 271 15.85 13.02 -16.94
C THR A 271 15.03 11.76 -16.69
N ASN A 272 14.00 11.82 -15.84
CA ASN A 272 13.14 10.68 -15.53
C ASN A 272 11.67 11.11 -15.38
N HIS A 273 11.18 11.90 -16.33
CA HIS A 273 9.78 12.36 -16.34
C HIS A 273 8.80 11.20 -16.52
N CYS A 274 9.22 10.14 -17.25
CA CYS A 274 8.43 8.92 -17.41
C CYS A 274 8.35 8.07 -16.12
N GLY A 275 9.16 8.37 -15.09
CA GLY A 275 9.16 7.64 -13.83
C GLY A 275 9.66 6.20 -13.93
N GLY A 276 10.57 5.90 -14.88
CA GLY A 276 11.19 4.59 -15.03
C GLY A 276 10.39 3.59 -15.85
N ILE A 277 9.29 3.99 -16.48
CA ILE A 277 8.43 3.12 -17.31
C ILE A 277 8.12 3.81 -18.65
N LEU A 278 8.33 3.10 -19.74
CA LEU A 278 7.93 3.52 -21.09
C LEU A 278 7.17 2.39 -21.77
N GLY A 279 5.96 2.69 -22.24
CA GLY A 279 5.12 1.69 -22.90
C GLY A 279 4.73 0.50 -22.04
N GLY A 280 4.71 0.67 -20.72
CA GLY A 280 4.41 -0.39 -19.77
C GLY A 280 5.62 -1.21 -19.31
N ILE A 281 6.82 -0.88 -19.81
CA ILE A 281 8.06 -1.65 -19.62
C ILE A 281 9.09 -0.80 -18.87
N SER A 282 9.78 -1.40 -17.89
CA SER A 282 10.82 -0.72 -17.12
C SER A 282 12.00 -0.31 -17.99
N THR A 283 12.53 0.90 -17.75
CA THR A 283 13.66 1.47 -18.52
C THR A 283 15.02 1.19 -17.88
N GLY A 284 15.07 0.71 -16.64
CA GLY A 284 16.29 0.60 -15.85
C GLY A 284 16.60 1.86 -15.02
N MET A 285 15.89 2.96 -15.26
CA MET A 285 15.92 4.15 -14.41
C MET A 285 15.11 3.92 -13.12
N PRO A 286 15.28 4.76 -12.09
CA PRO A 286 14.46 4.67 -10.88
C PRO A 286 12.96 4.69 -11.20
N LEU A 287 12.21 3.75 -10.64
CA LEU A 287 10.75 3.77 -10.74
C LEU A 287 10.21 4.76 -9.70
N GLU A 288 9.45 5.75 -10.15
CA GLU A 288 8.86 6.80 -9.31
C GLU A 288 7.35 6.66 -9.27
N ILE A 289 6.80 6.49 -8.06
CA ILE A 289 5.38 6.31 -7.81
C ILE A 289 4.93 7.30 -6.74
N ARG A 290 3.80 8.01 -6.95
CA ARG A 290 3.12 8.78 -5.91
C ARG A 290 1.72 8.20 -5.68
N VAL A 291 1.33 8.10 -4.41
CA VAL A 291 0.05 7.50 -4.00
C VAL A 291 -0.69 8.45 -3.08
N ALA A 292 -1.83 8.95 -3.54
CA ALA A 292 -2.70 9.82 -2.76
C ALA A 292 -3.64 8.99 -1.87
N VAL A 293 -3.64 9.30 -0.58
CA VAL A 293 -4.45 8.66 0.46
C VAL A 293 -5.41 9.67 1.03
N LYS A 294 -6.73 9.42 0.93
CA LYS A 294 -7.75 10.31 1.49
C LYS A 294 -7.77 10.31 3.01
N PRO A 295 -8.32 11.36 3.66
CA PRO A 295 -8.59 11.36 5.08
C PRO A 295 -9.46 10.17 5.53
N THR A 296 -9.29 9.72 6.78
CA THR A 296 -10.11 8.69 7.38
C THR A 296 -11.57 9.16 7.49
N PRO A 297 -12.54 8.42 6.95
CA PRO A 297 -13.95 8.87 6.96
C PRO A 297 -14.61 8.77 8.33
N SER A 298 -14.06 7.99 9.25
CA SER A 298 -14.55 7.84 10.63
C SER A 298 -13.96 8.98 11.48
N ILE A 299 -14.71 10.06 11.65
CA ILE A 299 -14.32 11.24 12.43
C ILE A 299 -15.33 11.49 13.55
N ALA A 300 -14.92 12.19 14.61
CA ALA A 300 -15.76 12.50 15.75
C ALA A 300 -16.69 13.72 15.51
N LEU A 301 -16.43 14.51 14.48
CA LEU A 301 -17.32 15.60 14.09
C LEU A 301 -18.68 15.04 13.62
N PRO A 302 -19.80 15.71 13.97
CA PRO A 302 -21.10 15.35 13.45
C PRO A 302 -21.16 15.43 11.93
N GLN A 303 -21.67 14.39 11.28
CA GLN A 303 -21.77 14.29 9.82
C GLN A 303 -23.21 14.04 9.39
N ARG A 304 -23.66 14.68 8.31
CA ARG A 304 -24.95 14.38 7.71
C ARG A 304 -24.92 12.98 7.10
N SER A 305 -25.94 12.18 7.38
CA SER A 305 -26.14 10.85 6.82
C SER A 305 -27.63 10.55 6.67
N VAL A 306 -27.97 9.30 6.40
CA VAL A 306 -29.34 8.81 6.28
C VAL A 306 -29.50 7.53 7.10
N ASP A 307 -30.65 7.35 7.73
CA ASP A 307 -31.04 6.04 8.27
C ASP A 307 -31.66 5.23 7.14
N LEU A 308 -30.98 4.17 6.72
CA LEU A 308 -31.40 3.31 5.61
C LEU A 308 -32.64 2.46 5.95
N LYS A 309 -32.95 2.27 7.21
CA LYS A 309 -34.15 1.56 7.65
C LYS A 309 -35.37 2.48 7.69
N ALA A 310 -35.19 3.67 8.27
CA ALA A 310 -36.25 4.68 8.35
C ALA A 310 -36.43 5.47 7.05
N MET A 311 -35.47 5.39 6.12
CA MET A 311 -35.39 6.18 4.90
C MET A 311 -35.51 7.69 5.16
N ALA A 312 -34.81 8.17 6.18
CA ALA A 312 -34.87 9.55 6.65
C ALA A 312 -33.48 10.16 6.87
N PRO A 313 -33.31 11.48 6.66
CA PRO A 313 -32.07 12.19 7.01
C PRO A 313 -31.76 12.03 8.50
N THR A 314 -30.47 11.88 8.83
CA THR A 314 -30.02 11.83 10.21
C THR A 314 -28.62 12.44 10.34
N THR A 315 -28.19 12.69 11.57
CA THR A 315 -26.82 13.08 11.89
C THR A 315 -26.11 11.91 12.55
N LEU A 316 -24.96 11.57 12.01
CA LEU A 316 -24.06 10.55 12.55
C LEU A 316 -22.93 11.22 13.31
N GLN A 317 -22.70 10.81 14.54
CA GLN A 317 -21.50 11.13 15.30
C GLN A 317 -20.82 9.82 15.71
N ILE A 318 -19.58 9.64 15.26
CA ILE A 318 -18.84 8.40 15.49
C ILE A 318 -18.04 8.54 16.77
N THR A 319 -18.28 7.65 17.71
CA THR A 319 -17.46 7.50 18.92
C THR A 319 -16.59 6.28 18.74
N GLY A 320 -15.29 6.38 18.97
CA GLY A 320 -14.40 5.23 18.84
C GLY A 320 -12.92 5.58 18.61
N ARG A 321 -12.12 4.54 18.43
CA ARG A 321 -10.66 4.66 18.25
C ARG A 321 -10.31 4.69 16.76
N HIS A 322 -10.31 5.88 16.17
CA HIS A 322 -9.98 6.06 14.75
C HIS A 322 -8.58 6.67 14.58
N ASP A 323 -7.94 6.35 13.46
CA ASP A 323 -6.69 6.99 13.05
C ASP A 323 -7.01 8.44 12.60
N PRO A 324 -6.39 9.47 13.18
CA PRO A 324 -6.52 10.85 12.67
C PRO A 324 -5.81 11.03 11.33
N CYS A 325 -4.85 10.16 11.02
CA CYS A 325 -4.19 10.06 9.73
C CYS A 325 -3.63 8.64 9.54
N ILE A 326 -4.03 8.00 8.45
CA ILE A 326 -3.56 6.63 8.14
C ILE A 326 -2.29 6.60 7.31
N VAL A 327 -1.83 7.73 6.77
CA VAL A 327 -0.71 7.82 5.82
C VAL A 327 0.57 7.17 6.37
N PRO A 328 1.00 7.44 7.62
CA PRO A 328 2.21 6.80 8.16
C PRO A 328 2.16 5.28 8.16
N ARG A 329 0.98 4.71 8.41
CA ARG A 329 0.75 3.25 8.41
C ARG A 329 0.50 2.68 7.02
N ALA A 330 0.15 3.52 6.05
CA ALA A 330 -0.05 3.14 4.65
C ALA A 330 1.29 3.02 3.89
N VAL A 331 2.36 3.68 4.34
CA VAL A 331 3.69 3.59 3.70
C VAL A 331 4.12 2.14 3.47
N PRO A 332 4.21 1.24 4.47
CA PRO A 332 4.57 -0.16 4.24
C PRO A 332 3.54 -0.93 3.39
N CYS A 333 2.28 -0.49 3.34
CA CYS A 333 1.28 -1.11 2.46
C CYS A 333 1.57 -0.80 0.98
N VAL A 334 2.02 0.42 0.68
CA VAL A 334 2.45 0.83 -0.66
C VAL A 334 3.70 0.05 -1.08
N GLU A 335 4.70 -0.06 -0.21
CA GLU A 335 5.90 -0.88 -0.44
C GLU A 335 5.53 -2.34 -0.72
N ALA A 336 4.62 -2.92 0.07
CA ALA A 336 4.17 -4.29 -0.10
C ALA A 336 3.46 -4.53 -1.44
N ALA A 337 2.56 -3.63 -1.83
CA ALA A 337 1.83 -3.74 -3.09
C ALA A 337 2.76 -3.60 -4.30
N ALA A 338 3.68 -2.62 -4.26
CA ALA A 338 4.70 -2.45 -5.30
C ALA A 338 5.62 -3.68 -5.40
N ALA A 339 6.10 -4.19 -4.25
CA ALA A 339 6.97 -5.37 -4.22
C ALA A 339 6.32 -6.62 -4.80
N LEU A 340 5.02 -6.84 -4.55
CA LEU A 340 4.28 -7.98 -5.10
C LEU A 340 4.26 -7.93 -6.64
N VAL A 341 3.94 -6.78 -7.22
CA VAL A 341 3.88 -6.62 -8.68
C VAL A 341 5.27 -6.75 -9.30
N LEU A 342 6.28 -6.11 -8.74
CA LEU A 342 7.64 -6.13 -9.26
C LEU A 342 8.29 -7.52 -9.11
N CYS A 343 8.04 -8.20 -7.99
CA CYS A 343 8.49 -9.58 -7.80
C CYS A 343 7.81 -10.52 -8.81
N ASN A 344 6.50 -10.35 -9.07
CA ASN A 344 5.82 -11.09 -10.12
C ASN A 344 6.46 -10.84 -11.49
N ALA A 345 6.66 -9.59 -11.89
CA ALA A 345 7.27 -9.24 -13.17
C ALA A 345 8.69 -9.82 -13.31
N LEU A 346 9.49 -9.76 -12.24
CA LEU A 346 10.85 -10.32 -12.22
C LEU A 346 10.86 -11.85 -12.37
N LEU A 347 9.96 -12.55 -11.68
CA LEU A 347 9.87 -14.01 -11.73
C LEU A 347 9.26 -14.50 -13.06
N SER A 348 8.45 -13.68 -13.71
CA SER A 348 7.85 -14.00 -15.02
C SER A 348 8.85 -13.81 -16.16
N ASN A 349 9.70 -12.81 -16.09
CA ASN A 349 10.67 -12.47 -17.16
C ASN A 349 11.68 -13.60 -17.45
N GLY A 350 11.97 -14.46 -16.47
CA GLY A 350 12.83 -15.64 -16.68
C GLY A 350 12.13 -16.82 -17.38
N LYS A 351 10.83 -16.72 -17.71
CA LYS A 351 10.03 -17.77 -18.36
C LYS A 351 9.78 -17.47 -19.85
N GLU A 352 9.93 -16.23 -20.30
CA GLU A 352 9.86 -15.90 -21.72
C GLU A 352 11.22 -16.18 -22.36
N PRO A 353 11.26 -16.97 -23.47
CA PRO A 353 12.49 -17.07 -24.26
C PRO A 353 12.84 -15.66 -24.78
N PRO A 354 14.11 -15.28 -24.86
CA PRO A 354 14.49 -14.04 -25.55
C PRO A 354 13.85 -14.07 -26.92
N HIS A 355 13.04 -13.04 -27.24
CA HIS A 355 12.39 -12.92 -28.54
C HIS A 355 13.45 -13.15 -29.60
N GLY A 356 13.26 -14.21 -30.39
CA GLY A 356 14.20 -14.61 -31.40
C GLY A 356 14.49 -13.45 -32.32
N THR A 357 15.74 -13.21 -32.53
CA THR A 357 16.25 -12.51 -33.71
C THR A 357 15.90 -13.39 -34.90
N ASP A 358 14.73 -13.15 -35.52
CA ASP A 358 14.49 -13.55 -36.91
C ASP A 358 15.20 -12.60 -37.84
#